data_5860758a37ee5e71032f5b748d00668c
#
_entry.id   5860758a37ee5e71032f5b748d00668c
#
_cell.length_a   1.000
_cell.length_b   1.000
_cell.length_c   1.000
_cell.angle_alpha   90.00
_cell.angle_beta   90.00
_cell.angle_gamma   90.00
#
_symmetry.space_group_name_H-M   'P 1'
#
loop_
_entity.id
_entity.type
_entity.pdbx_description
1 polymer ?
#
loop_
_entity_poly.entity_id
_entity_poly.type
_entity_poly.pdbx_seq_one_letter_code
_entity_poly.pdbx_strand_id
1 'polypeptide(L)'
;MKKPLHYPLANKDSLPRWREQLLQHLRFESAPPETYRVPYYDSFDWRLFQANKVLVWQQRNDGSQLYLQGREDGGARIAIGLEQEPPRFANDLPPGQLRQELDELLDLRAFLPVATIETRSLPFQWIDKEGKTRLRLYLEQHRLIEAGGRRSILCKRIRVVPLQGYAKTEKRVINVLEKEFGLNAQDDDLLDLALADMHKVPGTYSSKLNIPLEPELRADEAVRRILLTLLDAMEVNEAGTIANLDTEFLHDFRVAVRRTRSAQGQMKTVFPPATLARFREKFAWLGSITSQTRDLDVYL
;
A
#
# COMPACT_ATOMS: atom_id res chain seq x y z
N MET A 1 13.24 -16.67 -11.84
CA MET A 1 14.18 -15.53 -12.09
C MET A 1 14.90 -15.25 -10.78
N LYS A 2 16.19 -14.84 -10.81
CA LYS A 2 16.86 -14.34 -9.62
C LYS A 2 16.22 -13.02 -9.17
N LYS A 3 16.16 -12.78 -7.86
CA LYS A 3 15.70 -11.49 -7.28
C LYS A 3 16.61 -10.35 -7.73
N PRO A 4 16.08 -9.19 -8.14
CA PRO A 4 16.90 -8.01 -8.40
C PRO A 4 17.66 -7.56 -7.15
N LEU A 5 18.86 -7.00 -7.34
CA LEU A 5 19.64 -6.39 -6.28
C LEU A 5 19.44 -4.87 -6.30
N HIS A 6 19.28 -4.26 -5.14
CA HIS A 6 19.08 -2.82 -4.99
C HIS A 6 20.23 -2.20 -4.22
N TYR A 7 20.83 -1.14 -4.77
CA TYR A 7 21.91 -0.38 -4.15
C TYR A 7 21.45 1.06 -3.92
N PRO A 8 21.12 1.45 -2.69
CA PRO A 8 20.69 2.80 -2.37
C PRO A 8 21.78 3.83 -2.69
N LEU A 9 21.35 5.00 -3.16
CA LEU A 9 22.18 6.17 -3.38
C LEU A 9 21.74 7.30 -2.46
N ALA A 10 22.66 8.18 -2.10
CA ALA A 10 22.27 9.34 -1.30
C ALA A 10 21.34 10.28 -2.08
N ASN A 11 20.34 10.86 -1.41
CA ASN A 11 19.37 11.75 -2.07
C ASN A 11 20.01 12.99 -2.73
N LYS A 12 21.17 13.43 -2.22
CA LYS A 12 21.99 14.51 -2.81
C LYS A 12 22.72 14.12 -4.09
N ASP A 13 22.84 12.83 -4.39
CA ASP A 13 23.61 12.34 -5.53
C ASP A 13 22.95 12.73 -6.85
N SER A 14 23.80 13.08 -7.83
CA SER A 14 23.36 13.45 -9.17
C SER A 14 23.26 12.21 -10.06
N LEU A 15 22.07 11.92 -10.60
CA LEU A 15 21.88 10.82 -11.54
C LEU A 15 22.74 10.96 -12.82
N PRO A 16 22.91 12.16 -13.42
CA PRO A 16 23.83 12.34 -14.54
C PRO A 16 25.27 11.93 -14.20
N ARG A 17 25.78 12.31 -13.03
CA ARG A 17 27.13 11.92 -12.58
C ARG A 17 27.25 10.41 -12.40
N TRP A 18 26.27 9.76 -11.79
CA TRP A 18 26.22 8.31 -11.65
C TRP A 18 26.17 7.60 -13.01
N ARG A 19 25.40 8.16 -13.96
CA ARG A 19 25.38 7.65 -15.34
C ARG A 19 26.77 7.65 -15.97
N GLU A 20 27.50 8.74 -15.88
CA GLU A 20 28.86 8.86 -16.40
C GLU A 20 29.82 7.86 -15.74
N GLN A 21 29.79 7.75 -14.42
CA GLN A 21 30.62 6.79 -13.67
C GLN A 21 30.34 5.34 -14.10
N LEU A 22 29.05 4.96 -14.21
CA LEU A 22 28.68 3.61 -14.65
C LEU A 22 29.19 3.29 -16.06
N LEU A 23 29.12 4.24 -17.00
CA LEU A 23 29.59 4.07 -18.37
C LEU A 23 31.13 4.05 -18.49
N GLN A 24 31.85 4.72 -17.58
CA GLN A 24 33.31 4.69 -17.54
C GLN A 24 33.85 3.34 -17.02
N HIS A 25 33.23 2.75 -16.02
CA HIS A 25 33.73 1.52 -15.36
C HIS A 25 33.13 0.24 -15.95
N LEU A 26 31.96 0.33 -16.57
CA LEU A 26 31.21 -0.82 -17.06
C LEU A 26 30.81 -0.63 -18.53
N ARG A 27 30.85 -1.72 -19.28
CA ARG A 27 30.47 -1.73 -20.70
C ARG A 27 28.97 -1.83 -20.88
N PHE A 28 28.25 -0.76 -20.53
CA PHE A 28 26.82 -0.68 -20.72
C PHE A 28 26.46 0.15 -21.97
N GLU A 29 25.40 -0.26 -22.63
CA GLU A 29 24.66 0.58 -23.56
C GLU A 29 23.49 1.20 -22.80
N SER A 30 23.29 2.52 -22.92
CA SER A 30 22.19 3.21 -22.26
C SER A 30 20.99 3.34 -23.21
N ALA A 31 19.81 3.02 -22.74
CA ALA A 31 18.56 3.32 -23.43
C ALA A 31 17.99 4.70 -23.01
N PRO A 32 17.02 5.25 -23.76
CA PRO A 32 16.35 6.48 -23.37
C PRO A 32 15.75 6.40 -21.95
N PRO A 33 15.74 7.52 -21.20
CA PRO A 33 15.13 7.55 -19.89
C PRO A 33 13.62 7.35 -20.00
N GLU A 34 13.08 6.61 -19.05
CA GLU A 34 11.65 6.37 -18.92
C GLU A 34 11.12 7.03 -17.64
N THR A 35 9.89 7.52 -17.68
CA THR A 35 9.18 7.96 -16.48
C THR A 35 7.83 7.27 -16.45
N TYR A 36 7.51 6.64 -15.34
CA TYR A 36 6.25 5.92 -15.18
C TYR A 36 5.73 6.06 -13.75
N ARG A 37 4.41 5.88 -13.59
CA ARG A 37 3.74 5.92 -12.29
C ARG A 37 3.38 4.53 -11.84
N VAL A 38 3.43 4.35 -10.54
CA VAL A 38 3.19 3.07 -9.87
C VAL A 38 2.28 3.33 -8.66
N PRO A 39 0.95 3.43 -8.86
CA PRO A 39 0.01 3.38 -7.75
C PRO A 39 0.01 1.99 -7.12
N TYR A 40 0.06 1.97 -5.79
CA TYR A 40 -0.10 0.81 -4.93
C TYR A 40 -1.49 0.83 -4.33
N TYR A 41 -2.15 -0.32 -4.31
CA TYR A 41 -3.51 -0.46 -3.82
C TYR A 41 -3.60 -1.43 -2.66
N ASP A 42 -4.49 -1.15 -1.71
CA ASP A 42 -4.92 -2.07 -0.66
C ASP A 42 -6.34 -1.70 -0.22
N SER A 43 -6.99 -2.55 0.55
CA SER A 43 -8.22 -2.18 1.24
C SER A 43 -7.93 -1.22 2.40
N PHE A 44 -8.96 -0.55 2.87
CA PHE A 44 -8.88 0.35 4.02
C PHE A 44 -8.31 -0.34 5.28
N ASP A 45 -8.66 -1.60 5.49
CA ASP A 45 -8.21 -2.45 6.59
C ASP A 45 -6.95 -3.26 6.28
N TRP A 46 -6.23 -2.95 5.17
CA TRP A 46 -4.93 -3.51 4.81
C TRP A 46 -4.92 -5.03 4.59
N ARG A 47 -5.94 -5.58 3.95
CA ARG A 47 -6.09 -7.03 3.75
C ARG A 47 -4.98 -7.62 2.88
N LEU A 48 -4.56 -6.92 1.82
CA LEU A 48 -3.47 -7.39 0.96
C LEU A 48 -2.13 -7.36 1.70
N PHE A 49 -1.85 -6.28 2.42
CA PHE A 49 -0.63 -6.18 3.24
C PHE A 49 -0.56 -7.29 4.29
N GLN A 50 -1.67 -7.55 5.01
CA GLN A 50 -1.76 -8.64 6.00
C GLN A 50 -1.60 -10.03 5.37
N ALA A 51 -2.00 -10.21 4.12
CA ALA A 51 -1.79 -11.43 3.33
C ALA A 51 -0.39 -11.52 2.70
N ASN A 52 0.55 -10.61 3.05
CA ASN A 52 1.88 -10.50 2.45
C ASN A 52 1.84 -10.35 0.91
N LYS A 53 0.83 -9.64 0.40
CA LYS A 53 0.63 -9.35 -1.03
C LYS A 53 0.73 -7.86 -1.30
N VAL A 54 1.02 -7.51 -2.54
CA VAL A 54 0.97 -6.13 -3.03
C VAL A 54 0.26 -6.10 -4.37
N LEU A 55 -0.71 -5.18 -4.50
CA LEU A 55 -1.42 -4.89 -5.74
C LEU A 55 -0.88 -3.59 -6.33
N VAL A 56 -0.44 -3.65 -7.58
CA VAL A 56 0.24 -2.54 -8.24
C VAL A 56 -0.34 -2.32 -9.63
N TRP A 57 -0.65 -1.06 -9.95
CA TRP A 57 -0.96 -0.66 -11.30
C TRP A 57 0.20 0.09 -11.92
N GLN A 58 0.98 -0.58 -12.74
CA GLN A 58 2.14 0.00 -13.40
C GLN A 58 1.74 0.62 -14.74
N GLN A 59 1.82 1.95 -14.83
CA GLN A 59 1.53 2.71 -16.05
C GLN A 59 2.83 3.02 -16.79
N ARG A 60 2.98 2.51 -18.01
CA ARG A 60 4.11 2.76 -18.90
C ARG A 60 3.63 3.31 -20.23
N ASN A 61 4.54 3.85 -21.03
CA ASN A 61 4.22 4.39 -22.37
C ASN A 61 3.80 3.29 -23.37
N ASP A 62 4.21 2.05 -23.14
CA ASP A 62 3.95 0.88 -23.98
C ASP A 62 2.77 0.03 -23.49
N GLY A 63 2.07 0.48 -22.46
CA GLY A 63 0.92 -0.19 -21.88
C GLY A 63 0.89 -0.15 -20.36
N SER A 64 -0.27 -0.45 -19.80
CA SER A 64 -0.47 -0.49 -18.35
C SER A 64 -0.87 -1.88 -17.88
N GLN A 65 -0.40 -2.27 -16.73
CA GLN A 65 -0.68 -3.58 -16.13
C GLN A 65 -1.06 -3.46 -14.66
N LEU A 66 -2.15 -4.10 -14.28
CA LEU A 66 -2.48 -4.37 -12.88
C LEU A 66 -1.94 -5.74 -12.52
N TYR A 67 -1.19 -5.83 -11.42
CA TYR A 67 -0.66 -7.12 -10.97
C TYR A 67 -0.65 -7.27 -9.45
N LEU A 68 -0.85 -8.50 -9.02
CA LEU A 68 -0.71 -8.96 -7.65
C LEU A 68 0.53 -9.82 -7.53
N GLN A 69 1.34 -9.61 -6.51
CA GLN A 69 2.52 -10.43 -6.21
C GLN A 69 2.78 -10.52 -4.70
N GLY A 70 3.57 -11.52 -4.28
CA GLY A 70 4.10 -11.58 -2.92
C GLY A 70 5.07 -10.44 -2.65
N ARG A 71 5.12 -9.94 -1.41
CA ARG A 71 5.98 -8.82 -1.00
C ARG A 71 7.42 -9.26 -0.75
N GLU A 72 7.62 -10.36 -0.03
CA GLU A 72 8.95 -10.77 0.44
C GLU A 72 9.76 -11.55 -0.60
N ASP A 73 9.14 -12.48 -1.28
CA ASP A 73 9.81 -13.46 -2.15
C ASP A 73 9.71 -13.13 -3.65
N GLY A 74 9.00 -12.07 -4.00
CA GLY A 74 8.74 -11.73 -5.40
C GLY A 74 7.99 -12.84 -6.14
N GLY A 75 7.19 -13.63 -5.40
CA GLY A 75 6.49 -14.82 -5.86
C GLY A 75 5.75 -14.69 -7.19
N ALA A 76 5.01 -15.68 -7.59
CA ALA A 76 4.29 -15.69 -8.87
C ALA A 76 3.47 -14.40 -9.03
N ARG A 77 3.77 -13.66 -10.10
CA ARG A 77 3.07 -12.42 -10.46
C ARG A 77 1.86 -12.79 -11.31
N ILE A 78 0.68 -12.46 -10.82
CA ILE A 78 -0.56 -12.57 -11.59
C ILE A 78 -0.87 -11.18 -12.15
N ALA A 79 -0.96 -11.04 -13.46
CA ALA A 79 -1.09 -9.73 -14.12
C ALA A 79 -2.15 -9.74 -15.22
N ILE A 80 -2.81 -8.58 -15.37
CA ILE A 80 -3.72 -8.29 -16.49
C ILE A 80 -3.34 -6.93 -17.10
N GLY A 81 -3.55 -6.79 -18.40
CA GLY A 81 -3.48 -5.48 -19.06
C GLY A 81 -4.71 -4.66 -18.70
N LEU A 82 -4.52 -3.40 -18.31
CA LEU A 82 -5.58 -2.45 -18.07
C LEU A 82 -5.18 -1.10 -18.66
N GLU A 83 -5.90 -0.60 -19.65
CA GLU A 83 -5.61 0.70 -20.27
C GLU A 83 -6.07 1.89 -19.42
N GLN A 84 -7.06 1.67 -18.56
CA GLN A 84 -7.64 2.67 -17.69
C GLN A 84 -7.36 2.35 -16.24
N GLU A 85 -7.63 3.31 -15.34
CA GLU A 85 -7.53 3.12 -13.90
C GLU A 85 -8.33 1.88 -13.45
N PRO A 86 -7.75 1.06 -12.55
CA PRO A 86 -8.46 -0.11 -12.03
C PRO A 86 -9.81 0.26 -11.42
N PRO A 87 -10.84 -0.57 -11.59
CA PRO A 87 -12.11 -0.39 -10.90
C PRO A 87 -11.90 -0.51 -9.39
N ARG A 88 -12.89 -0.09 -8.61
CA ARG A 88 -12.80 -0.12 -7.14
C ARG A 88 -12.88 -1.53 -6.55
N PHE A 89 -13.62 -2.42 -7.20
CA PHE A 89 -13.91 -3.75 -6.67
C PHE A 89 -13.31 -4.84 -7.54
N ALA A 90 -12.92 -5.95 -6.90
CA ALA A 90 -12.39 -7.11 -7.58
C ALA A 90 -13.38 -7.66 -8.62
N ASN A 91 -14.67 -7.65 -8.29
CA ASN A 91 -15.74 -8.14 -9.16
C ASN A 91 -15.92 -7.36 -10.45
N ASP A 92 -15.45 -6.14 -10.53
CA ASP A 92 -15.50 -5.30 -11.74
C ASP A 92 -14.30 -5.53 -12.68
N LEU A 93 -13.31 -6.32 -12.23
CA LEU A 93 -12.20 -6.73 -13.09
C LEU A 93 -12.63 -7.78 -14.12
N PRO A 94 -11.93 -7.87 -15.27
CA PRO A 94 -12.12 -8.96 -16.21
C PRO A 94 -12.03 -10.34 -15.54
N PRO A 95 -12.85 -11.32 -15.94
CA PRO A 95 -12.77 -12.68 -15.38
C PRO A 95 -11.38 -13.28 -15.53
N GLY A 96 -10.86 -13.90 -14.47
CA GLY A 96 -9.54 -14.54 -14.47
C GLY A 96 -8.96 -14.71 -13.09
N GLN A 97 -7.74 -15.23 -13.03
CA GLN A 97 -7.07 -15.57 -11.78
C GLN A 97 -6.86 -14.36 -10.86
N LEU A 98 -6.51 -13.19 -11.43
CA LEU A 98 -6.32 -11.97 -10.63
C LEU A 98 -7.60 -11.56 -9.91
N ARG A 99 -8.75 -11.58 -10.63
CA ARG A 99 -10.05 -11.28 -10.05
C ARG A 99 -10.39 -12.23 -8.93
N GLN A 100 -10.22 -13.54 -9.13
CA GLN A 100 -10.51 -14.56 -8.12
C GLN A 100 -9.68 -14.37 -6.85
N GLU A 101 -8.36 -14.21 -6.97
CA GLU A 101 -7.48 -13.96 -5.81
C GLU A 101 -7.82 -12.68 -5.06
N LEU A 102 -8.15 -11.61 -5.78
CA LEU A 102 -8.53 -10.35 -5.14
C LEU A 102 -9.90 -10.43 -4.46
N ASP A 103 -10.84 -11.12 -5.07
CA ASP A 103 -12.18 -11.35 -4.50
C ASP A 103 -12.10 -12.13 -3.18
N GLU A 104 -11.30 -13.20 -3.15
CA GLU A 104 -11.06 -13.98 -1.92
C GLU A 104 -10.39 -13.18 -0.80
N LEU A 105 -9.48 -12.27 -1.14
CA LEU A 105 -8.73 -11.48 -0.17
C LEU A 105 -9.50 -10.26 0.32
N LEU A 106 -10.20 -9.58 -0.57
CA LEU A 106 -10.82 -8.28 -0.31
C LEU A 106 -12.31 -8.38 0.04
N ASP A 107 -13.01 -9.43 -0.45
CA ASP A 107 -14.44 -9.59 -0.27
C ASP A 107 -15.21 -8.33 -0.75
N LEU A 108 -16.00 -7.71 0.11
CA LEU A 108 -16.75 -6.48 -0.19
C LEU A 108 -15.93 -5.18 -0.10
N ARG A 109 -14.64 -5.26 0.25
CA ARG A 109 -13.78 -4.07 0.36
C ARG A 109 -13.33 -3.56 -1.00
N ALA A 110 -13.47 -2.26 -1.17
CA ALA A 110 -12.82 -1.55 -2.28
C ALA A 110 -11.30 -1.55 -2.11
N PHE A 111 -10.55 -1.73 -3.18
CA PHE A 111 -9.13 -1.42 -3.15
C PHE A 111 -8.89 0.05 -3.52
N LEU A 112 -8.16 0.72 -2.65
CA LEU A 112 -7.93 2.17 -2.67
C LEU A 112 -6.44 2.44 -2.90
N PRO A 113 -6.06 3.52 -3.57
CA PRO A 113 -4.65 3.89 -3.70
C PRO A 113 -4.08 4.27 -2.33
N VAL A 114 -3.13 3.49 -1.84
CA VAL A 114 -2.46 3.70 -0.53
C VAL A 114 -1.19 4.52 -0.65
N ALA A 115 -0.49 4.42 -1.79
CA ALA A 115 0.66 5.22 -2.17
C ALA A 115 0.77 5.31 -3.69
N THR A 116 1.30 6.40 -4.21
CA THR A 116 1.64 6.53 -5.63
C THR A 116 3.08 6.97 -5.77
N ILE A 117 3.88 6.18 -6.49
CA ILE A 117 5.31 6.44 -6.71
C ILE A 117 5.53 6.76 -8.18
N GLU A 118 6.15 7.92 -8.46
CA GLU A 118 6.67 8.24 -9.79
C GLU A 118 8.13 7.79 -9.86
N THR A 119 8.46 6.97 -10.82
CA THR A 119 9.81 6.47 -11.05
C THR A 119 10.37 7.05 -12.34
N ARG A 120 11.50 7.75 -12.22
CA ARG A 120 12.36 8.08 -13.35
C ARG A 120 13.49 7.06 -13.41
N SER A 121 13.54 6.29 -14.50
CA SER A 121 14.48 5.18 -14.71
C SER A 121 15.36 5.47 -15.90
N LEU A 122 16.68 5.25 -15.75
CA LEU A 122 17.66 5.24 -16.83
C LEU A 122 18.10 3.79 -17.00
N PRO A 123 17.67 3.13 -18.09
CA PRO A 123 18.00 1.73 -18.34
C PRO A 123 19.42 1.61 -18.94
N PHE A 124 20.13 0.56 -18.52
CA PHE A 124 21.42 0.15 -19.06
C PHE A 124 21.39 -1.35 -19.36
N GLN A 125 21.98 -1.73 -20.46
CA GLN A 125 22.07 -3.12 -20.88
C GLN A 125 23.53 -3.50 -21.14
N TRP A 126 23.95 -4.63 -20.58
CA TRP A 126 25.20 -5.26 -20.95
C TRP A 126 24.96 -6.21 -22.11
N ILE A 127 25.40 -5.80 -23.29
CA ILE A 127 25.21 -6.57 -24.51
C ILE A 127 26.54 -7.26 -24.88
N ASP A 128 26.48 -8.51 -25.27
CA ASP A 128 27.69 -9.24 -25.74
C ASP A 128 27.99 -9.02 -27.24
N LYS A 129 29.05 -9.64 -27.69
CA LYS A 129 29.48 -9.54 -29.13
C LYS A 129 28.47 -10.14 -30.11
N GLU A 130 27.54 -10.98 -29.61
CA GLU A 130 26.49 -11.64 -30.39
C GLU A 130 25.16 -10.86 -30.31
N GLY A 131 25.13 -9.68 -29.67
CA GLY A 131 23.93 -8.85 -29.50
C GLY A 131 23.00 -9.33 -28.39
N LYS A 132 23.43 -10.28 -27.54
CA LYS A 132 22.56 -10.82 -26.44
C LYS A 132 22.74 -10.00 -25.18
N THR A 133 21.63 -9.60 -24.56
CA THR A 133 21.63 -8.95 -23.25
C THR A 133 22.02 -9.95 -22.17
N ARG A 134 23.07 -9.65 -21.41
CA ARG A 134 23.59 -10.48 -20.31
C ARG A 134 23.19 -10.00 -18.92
N LEU A 135 22.91 -8.70 -18.79
CA LEU A 135 22.50 -8.07 -17.55
C LEU A 135 21.76 -6.77 -17.86
N ARG A 136 20.77 -6.43 -17.05
CA ARG A 136 20.12 -5.13 -17.06
C ARG A 136 20.41 -4.40 -15.76
N LEU A 137 20.67 -3.11 -15.85
CA LEU A 137 20.84 -2.22 -14.72
C LEU A 137 19.95 -0.99 -14.94
N TYR A 138 19.36 -0.50 -13.87
CA TYR A 138 18.52 0.68 -13.90
C TYR A 138 19.01 1.65 -12.83
N LEU A 139 19.28 2.87 -13.22
CA LEU A 139 19.54 3.98 -12.30
C LEU A 139 18.23 4.71 -12.10
N GLU A 140 17.66 4.61 -10.90
CA GLU A 140 16.29 5.01 -10.61
C GLU A 140 16.23 6.14 -9.58
N GLN A 141 15.28 7.05 -9.78
CA GLN A 141 14.83 8.02 -8.79
C GLN A 141 13.34 7.81 -8.58
N HIS A 142 12.96 7.59 -7.34
CA HIS A 142 11.59 7.41 -6.93
C HIS A 142 11.11 8.65 -6.20
N ARG A 143 9.91 9.11 -6.54
CA ARG A 143 9.24 10.24 -5.91
C ARG A 143 7.87 9.80 -5.42
N LEU A 144 7.56 10.13 -4.17
CA LEU A 144 6.21 9.99 -3.66
C LEU A 144 5.34 11.10 -4.24
N ILE A 145 4.14 10.75 -4.72
CA ILE A 145 3.10 11.71 -5.12
C ILE A 145 2.09 11.76 -3.97
N GLU A 146 2.05 12.88 -3.27
CA GLU A 146 1.11 13.13 -2.19
C GLU A 146 -0.25 13.63 -2.71
N ALA A 147 -1.26 13.60 -1.85
CA ALA A 147 -2.55 14.25 -2.12
C ALA A 147 -2.33 15.73 -2.47
N GLY A 148 -2.98 16.20 -3.55
CA GLY A 148 -2.75 17.56 -4.07
C GLY A 148 -1.61 17.67 -5.09
N GLY A 149 -0.93 16.54 -5.44
CA GLY A 149 0.07 16.50 -6.51
C GLY A 149 1.48 16.95 -6.10
N ARG A 150 1.72 17.24 -4.83
CA ARG A 150 3.07 17.48 -4.31
C ARG A 150 3.94 16.26 -4.51
N ARG A 151 5.21 16.48 -4.87
CA ARG A 151 6.19 15.40 -5.12
C ARG A 151 7.40 15.58 -4.22
N SER A 152 7.70 14.56 -3.43
CA SER A 152 8.91 14.46 -2.61
C SER A 152 9.84 13.37 -3.14
N ILE A 153 11.16 13.53 -2.97
CA ILE A 153 12.12 12.47 -3.33
C ILE A 153 12.05 11.41 -2.23
N LEU A 154 11.59 10.22 -2.60
CA LEU A 154 11.54 9.07 -1.70
C LEU A 154 12.92 8.43 -1.57
N CYS A 155 13.49 7.99 -2.68
CA CYS A 155 14.84 7.43 -2.72
C CYS A 155 15.44 7.48 -4.14
N LYS A 156 16.76 7.27 -4.20
CA LYS A 156 17.50 6.97 -5.43
C LYS A 156 18.23 5.65 -5.25
N ARG A 157 18.31 4.85 -6.31
CA ARG A 157 18.97 3.55 -6.24
C ARG A 157 19.47 3.08 -7.60
N ILE A 158 20.41 2.15 -7.57
CA ILE A 158 20.77 1.30 -8.71
C ILE A 158 20.09 -0.04 -8.51
N ARG A 159 19.28 -0.48 -9.50
CA ARG A 159 18.66 -1.79 -9.51
C ARG A 159 19.33 -2.67 -10.56
N VAL A 160 19.92 -3.77 -10.11
CA VAL A 160 20.57 -4.77 -10.96
C VAL A 160 19.64 -5.95 -11.15
N VAL A 161 19.36 -6.30 -12.41
CA VAL A 161 18.51 -7.45 -12.78
C VAL A 161 19.37 -8.52 -13.44
N PRO A 162 19.79 -9.54 -12.69
CA PRO A 162 20.57 -10.63 -13.23
C PRO A 162 19.77 -11.47 -14.22
N LEU A 163 20.39 -11.89 -15.31
CA LEU A 163 19.81 -12.83 -16.26
C LEU A 163 20.39 -14.23 -16.05
N GLN A 164 19.55 -15.24 -16.24
CA GLN A 164 19.95 -16.63 -16.07
C GLN A 164 21.09 -16.99 -17.06
N GLY A 165 22.12 -17.70 -16.57
CA GLY A 165 23.27 -18.13 -17.38
C GLY A 165 24.45 -17.17 -17.40
N TYR A 166 24.33 -15.93 -16.86
CA TYR A 166 25.38 -14.91 -16.95
C TYR A 166 26.02 -14.52 -15.61
N ALA A 167 26.25 -15.49 -14.72
CA ALA A 167 26.80 -15.26 -13.38
C ALA A 167 28.17 -14.52 -13.37
N LYS A 168 29.02 -14.70 -14.40
CA LYS A 168 30.29 -13.96 -14.50
C LYS A 168 30.09 -12.46 -14.69
N THR A 169 29.13 -12.07 -15.54
CA THR A 169 28.79 -10.66 -15.76
C THR A 169 28.17 -10.05 -14.51
N GLU A 170 27.27 -10.77 -13.86
CA GLU A 170 26.66 -10.39 -12.60
C GLU A 170 27.73 -10.11 -11.53
N LYS A 171 28.65 -11.04 -11.26
CA LYS A 171 29.75 -10.89 -10.30
C LYS A 171 30.63 -9.68 -10.61
N ARG A 172 30.92 -9.42 -11.89
CA ARG A 172 31.72 -8.25 -12.28
C ARG A 172 31.02 -6.95 -11.95
N VAL A 173 29.74 -6.81 -12.27
CA VAL A 173 28.95 -5.60 -11.97
C VAL A 173 28.85 -5.40 -10.46
N ILE A 174 28.53 -6.45 -9.70
CA ILE A 174 28.47 -6.41 -8.23
C ILE A 174 29.82 -5.95 -7.66
N ASN A 175 30.93 -6.52 -8.10
CA ASN A 175 32.25 -6.11 -7.62
C ASN A 175 32.55 -4.62 -7.86
N VAL A 176 32.17 -4.06 -9.01
CA VAL A 176 32.34 -2.62 -9.27
C VAL A 176 31.47 -1.80 -8.32
N LEU A 177 30.19 -2.15 -8.17
CA LEU A 177 29.27 -1.43 -7.29
C LEU A 177 29.73 -1.47 -5.82
N GLU A 178 30.18 -2.63 -5.35
CA GLU A 178 30.53 -2.82 -3.94
C GLU A 178 31.96 -2.37 -3.61
N LYS A 179 32.94 -2.74 -4.46
CA LYS A 179 34.35 -2.49 -4.13
C LYS A 179 34.89 -1.16 -4.67
N GLU A 180 34.46 -0.75 -5.85
CA GLU A 180 34.95 0.51 -6.46
C GLU A 180 34.09 1.70 -6.03
N PHE A 181 32.75 1.51 -5.94
CA PHE A 181 31.84 2.59 -5.56
C PHE A 181 31.43 2.55 -4.07
N GLY A 182 31.78 1.49 -3.33
CA GLY A 182 31.49 1.37 -1.90
C GLY A 182 30.01 1.22 -1.55
N LEU A 183 29.20 0.75 -2.51
CA LEU A 183 27.76 0.57 -2.32
C LEU A 183 27.49 -0.78 -1.65
N ASN A 184 26.44 -0.83 -0.84
CA ASN A 184 25.95 -2.06 -0.20
C ASN A 184 24.55 -2.37 -0.71
N ALA A 185 24.30 -3.62 -1.08
CA ALA A 185 22.97 -4.07 -1.47
C ALA A 185 22.02 -4.03 -0.26
N GLN A 186 20.81 -3.52 -0.48
CA GLN A 186 19.73 -3.47 0.51
C GLN A 186 18.45 -4.01 -0.13
N ASP A 187 17.57 -4.52 0.72
CA ASP A 187 16.28 -5.10 0.28
C ASP A 187 15.10 -4.21 0.68
N ASP A 188 15.23 -2.90 0.43
CA ASP A 188 14.18 -1.94 0.75
C ASP A 188 13.00 -2.07 -0.21
N ASP A 189 11.80 -2.28 0.33
CA ASP A 189 10.55 -2.23 -0.40
C ASP A 189 10.11 -0.76 -0.59
N LEU A 190 9.75 -0.40 -1.83
CA LEU A 190 9.32 0.97 -2.14
C LEU A 190 8.00 1.35 -1.46
N LEU A 191 7.10 0.40 -1.25
CA LEU A 191 5.86 0.65 -0.54
C LEU A 191 6.14 0.96 0.93
N ASP A 192 7.03 0.19 1.58
CA ASP A 192 7.40 0.43 2.99
C ASP A 192 8.06 1.80 3.16
N LEU A 193 8.97 2.18 2.26
CA LEU A 193 9.56 3.52 2.27
C LEU A 193 8.51 4.62 2.10
N ALA A 194 7.55 4.44 1.18
CA ALA A 194 6.48 5.40 0.96
C ALA A 194 5.54 5.52 2.17
N LEU A 195 5.17 4.39 2.78
CA LEU A 195 4.31 4.38 3.97
C LEU A 195 5.00 5.03 5.17
N ALA A 196 6.30 4.79 5.36
CA ALA A 196 7.10 5.44 6.40
C ALA A 196 7.18 6.95 6.20
N ASP A 197 7.42 7.42 4.96
CA ASP A 197 7.46 8.86 4.62
C ASP A 197 6.10 9.55 4.86
N MET A 198 5.00 8.84 4.60
CA MET A 198 3.63 9.30 4.87
C MET A 198 3.18 9.12 6.33
N HIS A 199 4.02 8.57 7.22
CA HIS A 199 3.65 8.20 8.60
C HIS A 199 2.42 7.27 8.68
N LYS A 200 2.22 6.43 7.68
CA LYS A 200 1.15 5.43 7.64
C LYS A 200 1.65 4.09 8.15
N VAL A 201 0.94 3.50 9.09
CA VAL A 201 1.25 2.17 9.63
C VAL A 201 0.16 1.20 9.17
N PRO A 202 0.48 0.22 8.29
CA PRO A 202 -0.49 -0.78 7.87
C PRO A 202 -1.03 -1.60 9.04
N GLY A 203 -2.32 -1.99 8.95
CA GLY A 203 -2.93 -2.86 9.95
C GLY A 203 -3.30 -2.19 11.27
N THR A 204 -3.21 -0.87 11.39
CA THR A 204 -3.63 -0.14 12.60
C THR A 204 -5.14 -0.14 12.79
N TYR A 205 -5.91 -0.29 11.73
CA TYR A 205 -7.36 -0.42 11.79
C TYR A 205 -7.78 -1.90 11.72
N SER A 206 -8.72 -2.27 12.60
CA SER A 206 -9.42 -3.55 12.56
C SER A 206 -10.86 -3.35 12.96
N SER A 207 -11.80 -3.90 12.20
CA SER A 207 -13.22 -3.97 12.58
C SER A 207 -13.46 -4.88 13.80
N LYS A 208 -12.50 -5.76 14.11
CA LYS A 208 -12.49 -6.60 15.30
C LYS A 208 -11.95 -5.78 16.47
N LEU A 209 -12.86 -5.16 17.23
CA LEU A 209 -12.49 -4.39 18.41
C LEU A 209 -11.92 -5.33 19.49
N ASN A 210 -10.62 -5.25 19.69
CA ASN A 210 -9.94 -5.88 20.83
C ASN A 210 -9.53 -4.77 21.79
N ILE A 211 -10.28 -4.61 22.87
CA ILE A 211 -10.05 -3.58 23.87
C ILE A 211 -9.41 -4.25 25.08
N PRO A 212 -8.11 -4.07 25.31
CA PRO A 212 -7.45 -4.64 26.48
C PRO A 212 -7.96 -3.93 27.74
N LEU A 213 -8.50 -4.71 28.66
CA LEU A 213 -8.97 -4.23 29.97
C LEU A 213 -8.27 -5.06 31.06
N GLU A 214 -7.55 -4.39 31.96
CA GLU A 214 -6.97 -5.05 33.13
C GLU A 214 -8.08 -5.36 34.16
N PRO A 215 -8.03 -6.52 34.87
CA PRO A 215 -9.03 -6.93 35.83
C PRO A 215 -9.25 -5.93 36.98
N GLU A 216 -8.20 -5.21 37.36
CA GLU A 216 -8.20 -4.23 38.44
C GLU A 216 -8.68 -2.83 38.01
N LEU A 217 -8.97 -2.66 36.71
CA LEU A 217 -9.39 -1.36 36.19
C LEU A 217 -10.76 -0.97 36.76
N ARG A 218 -10.88 0.27 37.22
CA ARG A 218 -12.19 0.79 37.68
C ARG A 218 -13.22 0.77 36.56
N ALA A 219 -14.47 0.50 36.89
CA ALA A 219 -15.55 0.38 35.90
C ALA A 219 -15.74 1.65 35.06
N ASP A 220 -15.59 2.84 35.67
CA ASP A 220 -15.69 4.12 34.95
C ASP A 220 -14.56 4.30 33.90
N GLU A 221 -13.32 3.92 34.23
CA GLU A 221 -12.20 4.00 33.32
C GLU A 221 -12.30 2.92 32.22
N ALA A 222 -12.73 1.70 32.57
CA ALA A 222 -12.98 0.65 31.58
C ALA A 222 -14.02 1.08 30.54
N VAL A 223 -15.16 1.62 31.01
CA VAL A 223 -16.22 2.12 30.10
C VAL A 223 -15.72 3.29 29.26
N ARG A 224 -14.95 4.20 29.84
CA ARG A 224 -14.35 5.32 29.11
C ARG A 224 -13.44 4.82 27.99
N ARG A 225 -12.54 3.85 28.23
CA ARG A 225 -11.69 3.25 27.19
C ARG A 225 -12.53 2.60 26.09
N ILE A 226 -13.55 1.82 26.44
CA ILE A 226 -14.46 1.21 25.48
C ILE A 226 -15.13 2.27 24.59
N LEU A 227 -15.69 3.33 25.20
CA LEU A 227 -16.39 4.35 24.43
C LEU A 227 -15.47 5.19 23.55
N LEU A 228 -14.22 5.48 23.98
CA LEU A 228 -13.23 6.16 23.16
C LEU A 228 -12.81 5.28 21.96
N THR A 229 -12.52 4.01 22.18
CA THR A 229 -12.20 3.08 21.07
C THR A 229 -13.34 2.96 20.06
N LEU A 230 -14.59 2.97 20.53
CA LEU A 230 -15.76 2.95 19.65
C LEU A 230 -15.91 4.28 18.89
N LEU A 231 -15.58 5.41 19.53
CA LEU A 231 -15.57 6.72 18.87
C LEU A 231 -14.50 6.77 17.79
N ASP A 232 -13.27 6.34 18.08
CA ASP A 232 -12.19 6.24 17.11
C ASP A 232 -12.61 5.40 15.89
N ALA A 233 -13.29 4.26 16.13
CA ALA A 233 -13.81 3.42 15.04
C ALA A 233 -14.88 4.15 14.20
N MET A 234 -15.72 5.00 14.80
CA MET A 234 -16.68 5.82 14.04
C MET A 234 -15.96 6.88 13.20
N GLU A 235 -15.02 7.64 13.81
CA GLU A 235 -14.28 8.73 13.15
C GLU A 235 -13.47 8.21 11.95
N VAL A 236 -12.81 7.07 12.10
CA VAL A 236 -12.00 6.45 11.03
C VAL A 236 -12.86 5.98 9.85
N ASN A 237 -14.10 5.54 10.10
CA ASN A 237 -15.02 5.09 9.06
C ASN A 237 -15.91 6.21 8.46
N GLU A 238 -15.99 7.39 9.09
CA GLU A 238 -16.89 8.46 8.68
C GLU A 238 -16.63 8.94 7.25
N ALA A 239 -15.37 9.25 6.92
CA ALA A 239 -15.02 9.75 5.59
C ALA A 239 -15.34 8.75 4.48
N GLY A 240 -15.05 7.47 4.70
CA GLY A 240 -15.37 6.40 3.74
C GLY A 240 -16.88 6.18 3.58
N THR A 241 -17.63 6.31 4.68
CA THR A 241 -19.09 6.26 4.67
C THR A 241 -19.69 7.41 3.87
N ILE A 242 -19.24 8.65 4.08
CA ILE A 242 -19.71 9.84 3.37
C ILE A 242 -19.39 9.75 1.88
N ALA A 243 -18.18 9.28 1.55
CA ALA A 243 -17.72 9.12 0.17
C ALA A 243 -18.31 7.88 -0.53
N ASN A 244 -19.05 7.04 0.18
CA ASN A 244 -19.62 5.78 -0.32
C ASN A 244 -18.56 4.93 -1.04
N LEU A 245 -17.44 4.67 -0.35
CA LEU A 245 -16.31 3.95 -0.93
C LEU A 245 -16.61 2.45 -1.08
N ASP A 246 -17.08 1.82 0.00
CA ASP A 246 -17.64 0.47 0.04
C ASP A 246 -18.68 0.36 1.18
N THR A 247 -19.44 -0.73 1.18
CA THR A 247 -20.52 -0.96 2.17
C THR A 247 -20.01 -1.25 3.57
N GLU A 248 -18.75 -1.64 3.71
CA GLU A 248 -18.14 -2.02 4.98
C GLU A 248 -17.78 -0.80 5.84
N PHE A 249 -17.51 0.38 5.25
CA PHE A 249 -17.37 1.62 6.02
C PHE A 249 -18.62 1.94 6.82
N LEU A 250 -19.79 1.93 6.16
CA LEU A 250 -21.06 2.15 6.84
C LEU A 250 -21.37 1.02 7.83
N HIS A 251 -21.07 -0.24 7.48
CA HIS A 251 -21.23 -1.36 8.38
C HIS A 251 -20.46 -1.17 9.68
N ASP A 252 -19.16 -0.92 9.60
CA ASP A 252 -18.28 -0.76 10.76
C ASP A 252 -18.66 0.46 11.60
N PHE A 253 -18.99 1.58 10.97
CA PHE A 253 -19.54 2.77 11.63
C PHE A 253 -20.79 2.41 12.46
N ARG A 254 -21.75 1.74 11.85
CA ARG A 254 -23.00 1.33 12.52
C ARG A 254 -22.80 0.30 13.62
N VAL A 255 -21.86 -0.62 13.46
CA VAL A 255 -21.46 -1.57 14.51
C VAL A 255 -20.93 -0.80 15.73
N ALA A 256 -20.08 0.20 15.53
CA ALA A 256 -19.55 1.03 16.60
C ALA A 256 -20.67 1.84 17.29
N VAL A 257 -21.59 2.46 16.55
CA VAL A 257 -22.76 3.15 17.07
C VAL A 257 -23.63 2.21 17.91
N ARG A 258 -23.93 1.02 17.40
CA ARG A 258 -24.75 0.03 18.11
C ARG A 258 -24.10 -0.43 19.42
N ARG A 259 -22.79 -0.72 19.40
CA ARG A 259 -22.03 -1.11 20.60
C ARG A 259 -21.97 0.02 21.63
N THR A 260 -21.81 1.28 21.20
CA THR A 260 -21.89 2.45 22.08
C THR A 260 -23.25 2.55 22.79
N ARG A 261 -24.34 2.38 22.04
CA ARG A 261 -25.70 2.37 22.60
C ARG A 261 -25.91 1.24 23.63
N SER A 262 -25.36 0.06 23.34
CA SER A 262 -25.40 -1.09 24.26
C SER A 262 -24.61 -0.80 25.53
N ALA A 263 -23.37 -0.28 25.42
CA ALA A 263 -22.58 0.11 26.59
C ALA A 263 -23.27 1.16 27.46
N GLN A 264 -23.84 2.21 26.87
CA GLN A 264 -24.64 3.22 27.57
C GLN A 264 -25.88 2.63 28.25
N GLY A 265 -26.47 1.58 27.67
CA GLY A 265 -27.64 0.87 28.26
C GLY A 265 -27.28 0.01 29.46
N GLN A 266 -26.15 -0.67 29.43
CA GLN A 266 -25.69 -1.60 30.46
C GLN A 266 -24.99 -0.89 31.64
N MET A 267 -24.23 0.16 31.38
CA MET A 267 -23.40 0.87 32.37
C MET A 267 -24.04 2.17 32.86
N LYS A 268 -25.34 2.11 33.21
CA LYS A 268 -26.13 3.31 33.56
C LYS A 268 -25.61 4.06 34.77
N THR A 269 -24.99 3.36 35.73
CA THR A 269 -24.52 3.93 36.99
C THR A 269 -23.14 4.58 36.94
N VAL A 270 -22.45 4.42 35.83
CA VAL A 270 -21.06 4.93 35.65
C VAL A 270 -21.05 6.44 35.34
N PHE A 271 -22.10 6.94 34.69
CA PHE A 271 -22.19 8.35 34.28
C PHE A 271 -23.33 9.12 34.96
N PRO A 272 -23.19 10.46 35.06
CA PRO A 272 -24.30 11.30 35.50
C PRO A 272 -25.54 11.09 34.61
N PRO A 273 -26.74 10.94 35.19
CA PRO A 273 -27.96 10.62 34.43
C PRO A 273 -28.29 11.59 33.31
N ALA A 274 -28.09 12.89 33.52
CA ALA A 274 -28.30 13.91 32.49
C ALA A 274 -27.35 13.79 31.29
N THR A 275 -26.07 13.51 31.56
CA THR A 275 -25.06 13.25 30.50
C THR A 275 -25.43 12.01 29.69
N LEU A 276 -25.79 10.93 30.40
CA LEU A 276 -26.15 9.67 29.74
C LEU A 276 -27.41 9.85 28.87
N ALA A 277 -28.44 10.54 29.34
CA ALA A 277 -29.68 10.81 28.59
C ALA A 277 -29.39 11.56 27.29
N ARG A 278 -28.59 12.64 27.37
CA ARG A 278 -28.19 13.43 26.19
C ARG A 278 -27.45 12.60 25.12
N PHE A 279 -26.50 11.75 25.53
CA PHE A 279 -25.74 10.93 24.57
C PHE A 279 -26.59 9.80 24.02
N ARG A 280 -27.46 9.18 24.80
CA ARG A 280 -28.40 8.15 24.34
C ARG A 280 -29.29 8.65 23.20
N GLU A 281 -29.82 9.85 23.33
CA GLU A 281 -30.65 10.50 22.31
C GLU A 281 -29.82 10.70 21.00
N LYS A 282 -28.64 11.28 21.12
CA LYS A 282 -27.76 11.53 19.95
C LYS A 282 -27.34 10.23 19.22
N PHE A 283 -26.96 9.19 19.96
CA PHE A 283 -26.62 7.91 19.38
C PHE A 283 -27.81 7.12 18.83
N ALA A 284 -29.01 7.33 19.38
CA ALA A 284 -30.25 6.80 18.81
C ALA A 284 -30.54 7.46 17.46
N TRP A 285 -30.36 8.78 17.36
CA TRP A 285 -30.50 9.53 16.12
C TRP A 285 -29.49 9.08 15.06
N LEU A 286 -28.17 8.96 15.38
CA LEU A 286 -27.16 8.42 14.48
C LEU A 286 -27.55 7.03 13.94
N GLY A 287 -28.04 6.16 14.81
CA GLY A 287 -28.52 4.83 14.42
C GLY A 287 -29.69 4.88 13.46
N SER A 288 -30.62 5.83 13.62
CA SER A 288 -31.81 5.96 12.78
C SER A 288 -31.49 6.51 11.39
N ILE A 289 -30.67 7.59 11.27
CA ILE A 289 -30.36 8.21 9.98
C ILE A 289 -29.52 7.30 9.07
N THR A 290 -28.69 6.42 9.66
CA THR A 290 -27.86 5.48 8.90
C THR A 290 -28.56 4.15 8.61
N SER A 291 -29.79 3.91 9.12
CA SER A 291 -30.48 2.63 8.97
C SER A 291 -30.93 2.38 7.53
N GLN A 292 -31.60 3.37 6.95
CA GLN A 292 -32.16 3.24 5.59
C GLN A 292 -31.09 2.93 4.54
N THR A 293 -29.93 3.62 4.63
CA THR A 293 -28.81 3.38 3.70
C THR A 293 -28.29 1.96 3.84
N ARG A 294 -28.12 1.46 5.10
CA ARG A 294 -27.64 0.09 5.31
C ARG A 294 -28.63 -0.97 4.87
N ASP A 295 -29.92 -0.71 5.02
CA ASP A 295 -30.94 -1.64 4.55
C ASP A 295 -30.89 -1.76 3.02
N LEU A 296 -30.62 -0.67 2.29
CA LEU A 296 -30.37 -0.70 0.84
C LEU A 296 -29.11 -1.49 0.46
N ASP A 297 -28.00 -1.30 1.21
CA ASP A 297 -26.74 -2.03 0.95
C ASP A 297 -26.89 -3.55 1.10
N VAL A 298 -27.87 -4.04 1.86
CA VAL A 298 -28.12 -5.48 2.06
C VAL A 298 -28.98 -6.05 0.94
N TYR A 299 -29.77 -5.22 0.25
CA TYR A 299 -30.67 -5.65 -0.83
C TYR A 299 -30.04 -5.52 -2.24
N LEU A 300 -28.89 -4.88 -2.37
CA LEU A 300 -28.10 -4.77 -3.61
C LEU A 300 -26.98 -5.81 -3.67
#